data_ad2986fd04a1c4b6f756f0a64f7d903c
#
_entry.id   ad2986fd04a1c4b6f756f0a64f7d903c
#
_cell.length_a   1.000
_cell.length_b   1.000
_cell.length_c   1.000
_cell.angle_alpha   90.00
_cell.angle_beta   90.00
_cell.angle_gamma   90.00
#
_symmetry.space_group_name_H-M   'P 1'
#
loop_
_entity.id
_entity.type
_entity.pdbx_description
1 polymer ?
#
loop_
_entity_poly.entity_id
_entity_poly.type
_entity_poly.pdbx_seq_one_letter_code
_entity_poly.pdbx_strand_id
1 'polypeptide(L)' 'MKYIIEAFDKETEQLAYEIALPDGCDTQLAAIMGWIASQRGDEGYNLTSEQVAAIEVLANRTIHEHDHILQLTCNID' A
#
# COMPACT_ATOMS: atom_id res chain seq x y z
N MET A 1 1.64 13.96 -0.19
CA MET A 1 1.31 12.69 -0.90
C MET A 1 0.58 11.78 0.06
N LYS A 2 -0.54 11.24 -0.36
CA LYS A 2 -1.29 10.24 0.42
C LYS A 2 -1.08 8.87 -0.18
N TYR A 3 -0.80 7.91 0.68
CA TYR A 3 -0.62 6.52 0.28
C TYR A 3 -1.75 5.69 0.87
N ILE A 4 -2.41 4.93 0.02
CA ILE A 4 -3.56 4.11 0.40
C ILE A 4 -3.31 2.68 -0.05
N ILE A 5 -3.53 1.74 0.86
CA ILE A 5 -3.55 0.32 0.53
C ILE A 5 -4.98 -0.03 0.17
N GLU A 6 -5.18 -0.58 -1.02
CA GLU A 6 -6.49 -1.06 -1.47
C GLU A 6 -6.48 -2.58 -1.50
N ALA A 7 -7.45 -3.18 -0.83
CA ALA A 7 -7.58 -4.64 -0.78
C ALA A 7 -8.77 -5.07 -1.63
N PHE A 8 -8.50 -5.90 -2.63
CA PHE A 8 -9.52 -6.41 -3.54
C PHE A 8 -9.77 -7.88 -3.26
N ASP A 9 -11.04 -8.28 -3.24
CA ASP A 9 -11.43 -9.67 -3.09
C ASP A 9 -10.94 -10.47 -4.30
N LYS A 10 -10.27 -11.61 -4.07
CA LYS A 10 -9.71 -12.42 -5.15
C LYS A 10 -10.77 -13.05 -6.05
N GLU A 11 -11.95 -13.33 -5.50
CA GLU A 11 -13.01 -13.98 -6.26
C GLU A 11 -13.85 -12.99 -7.07
N THR A 12 -14.27 -11.89 -6.43
CA THR A 12 -15.16 -10.92 -7.05
C THR A 12 -14.41 -9.78 -7.74
N GLU A 13 -13.14 -9.57 -7.37
CA GLU A 13 -12.29 -8.47 -7.83
C GLU A 13 -12.81 -7.11 -7.39
N GLN A 14 -13.73 -7.08 -6.44
CA GLN A 14 -14.27 -5.84 -5.89
C GLN A 14 -13.43 -5.35 -4.73
N LEU A 15 -13.40 -4.03 -4.56
CA LEU A 15 -12.70 -3.42 -3.44
C LEU A 15 -13.39 -3.81 -2.14
N ALA A 16 -12.63 -4.46 -1.24
CA ALA A 16 -13.15 -4.93 0.05
C ALA A 16 -12.92 -3.89 1.13
N TYR A 17 -11.73 -3.29 1.19
CA TYR A 17 -11.41 -2.25 2.17
C TYR A 17 -10.18 -1.45 1.73
N GLU A 18 -9.99 -0.31 2.40
CA GLU A 18 -8.84 0.55 2.18
C GLU A 18 -8.19 0.90 3.50
N ILE A 19 -6.88 1.11 3.47
CA ILE A 19 -6.11 1.53 4.63
C ILE A 19 -5.27 2.72 4.22
N ALA A 20 -5.51 3.87 4.86
CA ALA A 20 -4.67 5.04 4.67
C ALA A 20 -3.40 4.89 5.51
N LEU A 21 -2.23 5.11 4.90
CA LEU A 21 -0.97 5.07 5.61
C LEU A 21 -0.73 6.37 6.37
N PRO A 22 0.09 6.34 7.44
CA PRO A 22 0.37 7.56 8.21
C PRO A 22 1.05 8.64 7.36
N ASP A 23 0.78 9.89 7.68
CA ASP A 23 1.47 11.01 7.05
C ASP A 23 2.96 10.96 7.40
N GLY A 24 3.80 11.41 6.46
CA GLY A 24 5.23 11.49 6.69
C GLY A 24 6.00 10.17 6.58
N CYS A 25 5.38 9.15 5.99
CA CYS A 25 6.04 7.84 5.83
C CYS A 25 6.77 7.70 4.49
N ASP A 26 6.94 8.78 3.75
CA ASP A 26 7.51 8.75 2.39
C ASP A 26 8.85 8.03 2.30
N THR A 27 9.77 8.35 3.21
CA THR A 27 11.11 7.78 3.18
C THR A 27 11.11 6.29 3.48
N GLN A 28 10.35 5.88 4.50
CA GLN A 28 10.25 4.47 4.88
C GLN A 28 9.56 3.67 3.77
N LEU A 29 8.50 4.23 3.20
CA LEU A 29 7.75 3.55 2.15
C LEU A 29 8.60 3.43 0.88
N ALA A 30 9.36 4.47 0.53
CA ALA A 30 10.27 4.42 -0.61
C ALA A 30 11.29 3.29 -0.48
N ALA A 31 11.81 3.07 0.73
CA ALA A 31 12.74 1.97 0.99
C ALA A 31 12.06 0.61 0.82
N ILE A 32 10.83 0.46 1.31
CA ILE A 32 10.07 -0.78 1.18
C ILE A 32 9.78 -1.09 -0.29
N MET A 33 9.39 -0.09 -1.05
CA MET A 33 9.01 -0.24 -2.46
C MET A 33 10.20 -0.24 -3.41
N GLY A 34 11.38 0.18 -2.93
CA GLY A 34 12.57 0.27 -3.77
C GLY A 34 12.53 1.45 -4.74
N TRP A 35 11.81 2.50 -4.41
CA TRP A 35 11.72 3.68 -5.27
C TRP A 35 13.02 4.47 -5.26
N ILE A 36 13.43 4.96 -6.45
CA ILE A 36 14.63 5.80 -6.61
C ILE A 36 14.25 7.23 -7.00
N ALA A 37 12.97 7.50 -7.21
CA ALA A 37 12.47 8.82 -7.59
C ALA A 37 11.16 9.09 -6.86
N SER A 38 10.81 10.36 -6.73
CA SER A 38 9.55 10.77 -6.10
C SER A 38 8.34 10.30 -6.92
N GLN A 39 7.30 9.90 -6.24
CA GLN A 39 6.05 9.51 -6.88
C GLN A 39 5.27 10.75 -7.29
N ARG A 40 4.48 10.63 -8.35
CA ARG A 40 3.74 11.76 -8.94
C ARG A 40 2.35 11.93 -8.34
N GLY A 41 1.74 10.83 -7.88
CA GLY A 41 0.41 10.87 -7.30
C GLY A 41 -0.66 10.16 -8.13
N ASP A 42 -0.23 9.41 -9.15
CA ASP A 42 -1.14 8.64 -10.02
C ASP A 42 -0.73 7.17 -10.13
N GLU A 43 0.25 6.74 -9.34
CA GLU A 43 0.80 5.39 -9.45
C GLU A 43 0.00 4.40 -8.62
N GLY A 44 0.02 3.14 -9.08
CA GLY A 44 -0.52 2.01 -8.34
C GLY A 44 0.41 0.82 -8.47
N TYR A 45 0.62 0.09 -7.38
CA TYR A 45 1.55 -1.04 -7.33
C TYR A 45 0.92 -2.24 -6.65
N ASN A 46 1.07 -3.41 -7.26
CA ASN A 46 0.73 -4.66 -6.57
C ASN A 46 1.79 -4.92 -5.50
N LEU A 47 1.36 -5.35 -4.32
CA LEU A 47 2.26 -5.60 -3.20
C LEU A 47 2.61 -7.08 -3.11
N THR A 48 3.88 -7.36 -2.81
CA THR A 48 4.32 -8.70 -2.46
C THR A 48 4.05 -8.95 -0.97
N SER A 49 4.08 -10.21 -0.55
CA SER A 49 3.90 -10.56 0.87
C SER A 49 4.97 -9.90 1.75
N GLU A 50 6.19 -9.80 1.24
CA GLU A 50 7.28 -9.14 1.98
C GLU A 50 7.01 -7.66 2.16
N GLN A 51 6.51 -7.00 1.12
CA GLN A 51 6.15 -5.58 1.21
C GLN A 51 4.99 -5.36 2.16
N VAL A 52 3.98 -6.24 2.14
CA VAL A 52 2.84 -6.15 3.07
C VAL A 52 3.34 -6.27 4.51
N ALA A 53 4.21 -7.21 4.81
CA ALA A 53 4.75 -7.39 6.17
C ALA A 53 5.49 -6.14 6.64
N ALA A 54 6.29 -5.52 5.76
CA ALA A 54 7.02 -4.31 6.11
C ALA A 54 6.06 -3.12 6.31
N ILE A 55 5.02 -3.03 5.49
CA ILE A 55 4.03 -1.96 5.60
C ILE A 55 3.19 -2.11 6.88
N GLU A 56 2.91 -3.35 7.31
CA GLU A 56 2.23 -3.58 8.58
C GLU A 56 2.99 -2.97 9.76
N VAL A 57 4.31 -3.12 9.76
CA VAL A 57 5.16 -2.52 10.78
C VAL A 57 5.08 -0.99 10.70
N LEU A 58 5.20 -0.45 9.51
CA LEU A 58 5.13 0.99 9.27
C LEU A 58 3.81 1.59 9.73
N ALA A 59 2.71 0.92 9.42
CA ALA A 59 1.36 1.39 9.74
C ALA A 59 0.92 1.03 11.15
N ASN A 60 1.69 0.19 11.84
CA ASN A 60 1.37 -0.32 13.18
C ASN A 60 -0.02 -0.97 13.22
N ARG A 61 -0.32 -1.79 12.23
CA ARG A 61 -1.58 -2.53 12.17
C ARG A 61 -1.44 -3.76 11.30
N THR A 62 -2.29 -4.76 11.56
CA THR A 62 -2.35 -5.98 10.76
C THR A 62 -3.11 -5.74 9.47
N ILE A 63 -2.56 -6.24 8.36
CA ILE A 63 -3.21 -6.19 7.05
C ILE A 63 -3.51 -7.64 6.65
N HIS A 64 -4.78 -7.93 6.42
CA HIS A 64 -5.21 -9.27 6.04
C HIS A 64 -5.04 -9.47 4.54
N GLU A 65 -3.89 -10.06 4.13
CA GLU A 65 -3.63 -10.33 2.72
C GLU A 65 -4.23 -11.64 2.22
N HIS A 66 -4.61 -12.52 3.14
CA HIS A 66 -5.25 -13.79 2.76
C HIS A 66 -6.56 -13.51 2.04
N ASP A 67 -6.75 -14.13 0.87
CA ASP A 67 -7.93 -13.96 0.02
C ASP A 67 -8.09 -12.56 -0.58
N HIS A 68 -7.07 -11.71 -0.47
CA HIS A 68 -7.10 -10.36 -1.05
C HIS A 68 -5.89 -10.10 -1.91
N ILE A 69 -6.10 -9.31 -2.97
CA ILE A 69 -5.02 -8.72 -3.76
C ILE A 69 -4.81 -7.31 -3.19
N LEU A 70 -3.59 -7.01 -2.77
CA LEU A 70 -3.28 -5.73 -2.14
C LEU A 70 -2.50 -4.85 -3.10
N GLN A 71 -2.96 -3.62 -3.26
CA GLN A 71 -2.32 -2.61 -4.09
C GLN A 71 -2.05 -1.36 -3.26
N LEU A 72 -0.91 -0.73 -3.54
CA LEU A 72 -0.57 0.56 -2.97
C LEU A 72 -0.85 1.62 -4.02
N THR A 73 -1.62 2.65 -3.66
CA THR A 73 -1.85 3.78 -4.55
C THR A 73 -1.21 5.04 -3.97
N CYS A 74 -0.64 5.85 -4.87
CA CYS A 74 -0.07 7.15 -4.54
C CYS A 74 -1.05 8.21 -5.01
N ASN A 75 -1.41 9.13 -4.13
CA ASN A 75 -2.43 10.14 -4.41
C ASN A 75 -1.95 11.53 -3.99
N ILE A 76 -2.33 12.53 -4.78
CA ILE A 76 -2.03 13.93 -4.45
C ILE A 76 -3.02 14.37 -3.37
N ASP A 77 -2.52 15.09 -2.38
CA ASP A 77 -3.32 15.61 -1.28
C ASP A 77 -4.36 16.65 -1.73
#